data_3bdc266682992d271383874f98116c8f
#
_entry.id   3bdc266682992d271383874f98116c8f
#
_cell.length_a   1.000
_cell.length_b   1.000
_cell.length_c   1.000
_cell.angle_alpha   90.00
_cell.angle_beta   90.00
_cell.angle_gamma   90.00
#
_symmetry.space_group_name_H-M   'P 1'
#
loop_
_entity.id
_entity.type
_entity.pdbx_description
1 polymer ?
#
loop_
_entity_poly.entity_id
_entity_poly.type
_entity_poly.pdbx_seq_one_letter_code
_entity_poly.pdbx_strand_id
1 'polypeptide(L)'
;MKNIIKSILIILFGTLIFLGYANAAPKLQLKVGYLPILDHLTLLVSHRQDRCTFEQVEIQPKMFKAWREMVGALKAGVIDAALILSPLAMDLFNQGLDIKTILLAHRDGSAITVKTGLPIHSGADLKGKAIGIPNRKATHTALLNHYLMDSGISLKDVKAKVIAPPNMIKAMRLGRIEAFIVAEPFGAKAQHDGIGNILVLTKDIINHHVECIVVVNQKVIKNHNDAIQEWVDSLIRAGKWIDKDKLENGSKKVASITSKTYYPHSEATVIRGLQNPSNRISFSDLNPKREDFQTIMAISIQAGIINKVNLEAFIDDSFYQNSSEK
;
A
#
# COMPACT_ATOMS: atom_id res chain seq x y z
N MET A 1 -9.90 -53.09 49.12
CA MET A 1 -10.83 -52.10 48.53
C MET A 1 -10.31 -50.67 48.60
N LYS A 2 -9.76 -50.16 49.72
CA LYS A 2 -9.27 -48.77 49.80
C LYS A 2 -8.09 -48.41 48.85
N ASN A 3 -7.22 -49.38 48.53
CA ASN A 3 -6.07 -49.13 47.63
C ASN A 3 -6.44 -49.14 46.14
N ILE A 4 -7.50 -49.87 45.76
CA ILE A 4 -8.00 -49.90 44.37
C ILE A 4 -8.71 -48.57 44.00
N ILE A 5 -9.44 -48.01 44.97
CA ILE A 5 -10.13 -46.71 44.77
C ILE A 5 -9.12 -45.56 44.61
N LYS A 6 -7.99 -45.55 45.35
CA LYS A 6 -6.93 -44.56 45.19
C LYS A 6 -6.24 -44.64 43.83
N SER A 7 -6.01 -45.84 43.31
CA SER A 7 -5.39 -46.02 41.98
C SER A 7 -6.31 -45.58 40.85
N ILE A 8 -7.62 -45.83 40.96
CA ILE A 8 -8.62 -45.38 39.95
C ILE A 8 -8.79 -43.85 39.96
N LEU A 9 -8.73 -43.20 41.13
CA LEU A 9 -8.80 -41.74 41.23
C LEU A 9 -7.56 -41.04 40.62
N ILE A 10 -6.36 -41.60 40.77
CA ILE A 10 -5.12 -41.06 40.17
C ILE A 10 -5.13 -41.22 38.66
N ILE A 11 -5.65 -42.31 38.11
CA ILE A 11 -5.78 -42.53 36.67
C ILE A 11 -6.83 -41.58 36.03
N LEU A 12 -7.96 -41.33 36.69
CA LEU A 12 -8.99 -40.40 36.23
C LEU A 12 -8.50 -38.93 36.30
N PHE A 13 -7.67 -38.55 37.26
CA PHE A 13 -7.10 -37.21 37.35
C PHE A 13 -5.96 -36.98 36.32
N GLY A 14 -5.19 -38.06 36.02
CA GLY A 14 -4.16 -38.01 34.95
C GLY A 14 -4.72 -37.86 33.53
N THR A 15 -5.88 -38.51 33.26
CA THR A 15 -6.55 -38.38 31.94
C THR A 15 -7.27 -37.04 31.75
N LEU A 16 -7.72 -36.36 32.79
CA LEU A 16 -8.31 -35.04 32.74
C LEU A 16 -7.28 -33.91 32.44
N ILE A 17 -6.01 -34.12 32.82
CA ILE A 17 -4.94 -33.14 32.55
C ILE A 17 -4.44 -33.23 31.08
N PHE A 18 -4.61 -34.39 30.41
CA PHE A 18 -4.21 -34.56 29.01
C PHE A 18 -5.22 -34.05 27.97
N LEU A 19 -6.44 -33.70 28.38
CA LEU A 19 -7.51 -33.19 27.48
C LEU A 19 -7.45 -31.66 27.28
N GLY A 20 -6.46 -30.97 27.84
CA GLY A 20 -6.39 -29.51 27.82
C GLY A 20 -5.35 -28.88 26.86
N TYR A 21 -4.53 -29.68 26.19
CA TYR A 21 -3.69 -29.17 25.12
C TYR A 21 -4.43 -29.32 23.77
N ALA A 22 -5.42 -28.47 23.53
CA ALA A 22 -5.84 -28.20 22.18
C ALA A 22 -4.59 -27.60 21.50
N ASN A 23 -3.90 -28.38 20.67
CA ASN A 23 -2.88 -27.87 19.78
C ASN A 23 -3.58 -26.82 18.91
N ALA A 24 -3.43 -25.53 19.26
CA ALA A 24 -3.83 -24.47 18.37
C ALA A 24 -3.15 -24.72 17.03
N ALA A 25 -3.92 -24.79 15.96
CA ALA A 25 -3.35 -24.95 14.63
C ALA A 25 -2.26 -23.90 14.41
N PRO A 26 -1.14 -24.25 13.77
CA PRO A 26 -0.07 -23.28 13.56
C PRO A 26 -0.61 -22.10 12.76
N LYS A 27 -0.31 -20.87 13.21
CA LYS A 27 -0.70 -19.63 12.54
C LYS A 27 -0.14 -19.58 11.12
N LEU A 28 -0.94 -19.07 10.19
CA LEU A 28 -0.45 -18.74 8.85
C LEU A 28 0.71 -17.75 8.95
N GLN A 29 1.87 -18.11 8.41
CA GLN A 29 3.01 -17.21 8.26
C GLN A 29 2.82 -16.40 6.96
N LEU A 30 2.20 -15.21 7.05
CA LEU A 30 1.88 -14.39 5.88
C LEU A 30 2.99 -13.37 5.59
N LYS A 31 3.75 -13.60 4.53
CA LYS A 31 4.81 -12.68 4.08
C LYS A 31 4.23 -11.60 3.20
N VAL A 32 4.27 -10.34 3.64
CA VAL A 32 3.64 -9.21 2.97
C VAL A 32 4.68 -8.21 2.48
N GLY A 33 4.73 -8.00 1.15
CA GLY A 33 5.63 -7.03 0.53
C GLY A 33 5.15 -5.58 0.68
N TYR A 34 6.09 -4.67 0.99
CA TYR A 34 5.83 -3.23 1.03
C TYR A 34 7.05 -2.40 0.61
N LEU A 35 6.82 -1.14 0.22
CA LEU A 35 7.86 -0.14 -0.03
C LEU A 35 7.88 0.89 1.11
N PRO A 36 9.00 1.62 1.32
CA PRO A 36 9.08 2.68 2.34
C PRO A 36 8.38 3.97 1.87
N ILE A 37 7.08 3.90 1.70
CA ILE A 37 6.16 4.98 1.29
C ILE A 37 4.99 5.07 2.26
N LEU A 38 4.36 6.22 2.40
CA LEU A 38 3.26 6.42 3.34
C LEU A 38 2.00 5.64 2.94
N ASP A 39 1.87 5.28 1.69
CA ASP A 39 0.80 4.46 1.12
C ASP A 39 0.64 3.10 1.79
N HIS A 40 1.69 2.61 2.45
CA HIS A 40 1.71 1.29 3.08
C HIS A 40 1.58 1.32 4.61
N LEU A 41 1.16 2.47 5.17
CA LEU A 41 1.03 2.66 6.61
C LEU A 41 0.02 1.71 7.26
N THR A 42 -1.06 1.35 6.57
CA THR A 42 -2.07 0.41 7.09
C THR A 42 -1.47 -0.92 7.50
N LEU A 43 -0.58 -1.51 6.67
CA LEU A 43 0.16 -2.72 7.02
C LEU A 43 1.02 -2.53 8.27
N LEU A 44 1.76 -1.43 8.34
CA LEU A 44 2.77 -1.25 9.37
C LEU A 44 2.15 -0.93 10.72
N VAL A 45 1.05 -0.17 10.73
CA VAL A 45 0.27 0.14 11.93
C VAL A 45 -0.46 -1.12 12.41
N SER A 46 -1.14 -1.86 11.52
CA SER A 46 -1.76 -3.15 11.82
C SER A 46 -0.75 -4.10 12.46
N HIS A 47 0.37 -4.36 11.81
CA HIS A 47 1.41 -5.23 12.37
C HIS A 47 1.93 -4.74 13.73
N ARG A 48 2.15 -3.44 13.91
CA ARG A 48 2.66 -2.90 15.17
C ARG A 48 1.68 -3.02 16.32
N GLN A 49 0.39 -2.81 16.05
CA GLN A 49 -0.66 -2.83 17.06
C GLN A 49 -1.13 -4.25 17.38
N ASP A 50 -1.35 -5.09 16.36
CA ASP A 50 -2.09 -6.34 16.49
C ASP A 50 -1.21 -7.61 16.43
N ARG A 51 0.10 -7.52 16.15
CA ARG A 51 0.99 -8.69 16.01
C ARG A 51 0.98 -9.68 17.18
N CYS A 52 0.67 -9.22 18.37
CA CYS A 52 0.61 -10.06 19.57
C CYS A 52 -0.81 -10.61 19.85
N THR A 53 -1.82 -10.10 19.15
CA THR A 53 -3.23 -10.45 19.36
C THR A 53 -3.79 -11.32 18.23
N PHE A 54 -3.14 -11.37 17.07
CA PHE A 54 -3.54 -12.27 16.00
C PHE A 54 -3.60 -13.72 16.49
N GLU A 55 -4.69 -14.40 16.19
CA GLU A 55 -4.92 -15.79 16.58
C GLU A 55 -4.59 -16.78 15.46
N GLN A 56 -4.89 -16.42 14.21
CA GLN A 56 -4.79 -17.31 13.05
C GLN A 56 -3.64 -16.95 12.11
N VAL A 57 -3.14 -15.70 12.14
CA VAL A 57 -2.10 -15.22 11.24
C VAL A 57 -0.91 -14.64 12.01
N GLU A 58 0.28 -14.79 11.46
CA GLU A 58 1.50 -14.05 11.82
C GLU A 58 1.98 -13.28 10.60
N ILE A 59 1.85 -11.97 10.66
CA ILE A 59 2.25 -11.08 9.56
C ILE A 59 3.76 -10.89 9.57
N GLN A 60 4.41 -11.10 8.42
CA GLN A 60 5.83 -10.88 8.21
C GLN A 60 6.05 -9.78 7.15
N PRO A 61 6.11 -8.48 7.53
CA PRO A 61 6.37 -7.41 6.59
C PRO A 61 7.76 -7.53 5.96
N LYS A 62 7.83 -7.50 4.61
CA LYS A 62 9.07 -7.56 3.83
C LYS A 62 9.25 -6.28 3.04
N MET A 63 10.24 -5.47 3.40
CA MET A 63 10.51 -4.19 2.74
C MET A 63 11.30 -4.38 1.45
N PHE A 64 10.86 -3.73 0.38
CA PHE A 64 11.54 -3.63 -0.91
C PHE A 64 11.85 -2.16 -1.23
N LYS A 65 12.90 -1.92 -2.03
CA LYS A 65 13.27 -0.54 -2.43
C LYS A 65 12.66 -0.13 -3.76
N ALA A 66 12.23 -1.08 -4.56
CA ALA A 66 11.67 -0.84 -5.89
C ALA A 66 10.53 -1.81 -6.21
N TRP A 67 9.56 -1.33 -6.98
CA TRP A 67 8.41 -2.12 -7.45
C TRP A 67 8.83 -3.38 -8.20
N ARG A 68 9.89 -3.31 -9.03
CA ARG A 68 10.40 -4.46 -9.78
C ARG A 68 10.84 -5.60 -8.87
N GLU A 69 11.51 -5.28 -7.76
CA GLU A 69 11.99 -6.27 -6.79
C GLU A 69 10.81 -6.96 -6.10
N MET A 70 9.82 -6.19 -5.64
CA MET A 70 8.64 -6.71 -4.98
C MET A 70 7.77 -7.57 -5.92
N VAL A 71 7.58 -7.13 -7.18
CA VAL A 71 6.88 -7.91 -8.21
C VAL A 71 7.61 -9.23 -8.49
N GLY A 72 8.96 -9.21 -8.55
CA GLY A 72 9.75 -10.43 -8.70
C GLY A 72 9.52 -11.41 -7.56
N ALA A 73 9.51 -10.92 -6.31
CA ALA A 73 9.26 -11.72 -5.12
C ALA A 73 7.82 -12.29 -5.09
N LEU A 74 6.82 -11.50 -5.50
CA LEU A 74 5.43 -11.94 -5.58
C LEU A 74 5.23 -13.03 -6.64
N LYS A 75 5.80 -12.84 -7.85
CA LYS A 75 5.77 -13.85 -8.94
C LYS A 75 6.47 -15.15 -8.56
N ALA A 76 7.54 -15.08 -7.79
CA ALA A 76 8.31 -16.23 -7.33
C ALA A 76 7.72 -16.92 -6.09
N GLY A 77 6.63 -16.39 -5.51
CA GLY A 77 6.04 -16.92 -4.27
C GLY A 77 6.93 -16.73 -3.03
N VAL A 78 7.89 -15.80 -3.08
CA VAL A 78 8.74 -15.41 -1.93
C VAL A 78 7.93 -14.61 -0.91
N ILE A 79 6.93 -13.85 -1.39
CA ILE A 79 5.89 -13.18 -0.61
C ILE A 79 4.51 -13.68 -1.04
N ASP A 80 3.59 -13.72 -0.09
CA ASP A 80 2.23 -14.25 -0.25
C ASP A 80 1.21 -13.16 -0.60
N ALA A 81 1.51 -11.93 -0.18
CA ALA A 81 0.70 -10.75 -0.34
C ALA A 81 1.57 -9.51 -0.57
N ALA A 82 0.97 -8.45 -1.09
CA ALA A 82 1.66 -7.18 -1.28
C ALA A 82 0.70 -5.99 -1.21
N LEU A 83 1.17 -4.86 -0.69
CA LEU A 83 0.58 -3.57 -0.95
C LEU A 83 1.19 -3.04 -2.25
N ILE A 84 0.37 -2.86 -3.29
CA ILE A 84 0.86 -2.66 -4.65
C ILE A 84 -0.01 -1.66 -5.43
N LEU A 85 0.60 -0.93 -6.37
CA LEU A 85 -0.09 -0.02 -7.28
C LEU A 85 -1.17 -0.73 -8.08
N SER A 86 -2.40 -0.20 -8.10
CA SER A 86 -3.56 -0.87 -8.69
C SER A 86 -3.39 -1.21 -10.18
N PRO A 87 -2.88 -0.35 -11.09
CA PRO A 87 -2.68 -0.74 -12.49
C PRO A 87 -1.60 -1.80 -12.67
N LEU A 88 -0.56 -1.77 -11.81
CA LEU A 88 0.50 -2.78 -11.84
C LEU A 88 -0.04 -4.16 -11.46
N ALA A 89 -0.88 -4.23 -10.43
CA ALA A 89 -1.53 -5.47 -10.02
C ALA A 89 -2.53 -5.98 -11.08
N MET A 90 -3.33 -5.08 -11.66
CA MET A 90 -4.23 -5.42 -12.78
C MET A 90 -3.47 -6.01 -13.97
N ASP A 91 -2.32 -5.45 -14.32
CA ASP A 91 -1.48 -6.00 -15.40
C ASP A 91 -0.88 -7.36 -15.05
N LEU A 92 -0.45 -7.56 -13.80
CA LEU A 92 0.05 -8.85 -13.34
C LEU A 92 -1.04 -9.93 -13.37
N PHE A 93 -2.27 -9.59 -12.98
CA PHE A 93 -3.43 -10.47 -13.08
C PHE A 93 -3.73 -10.86 -14.54
N ASN A 94 -3.71 -9.89 -15.46
CA ASN A 94 -3.87 -10.17 -16.90
C ASN A 94 -2.75 -11.04 -17.47
N GLN A 95 -1.55 -11.03 -16.87
CA GLN A 95 -0.45 -11.94 -17.20
C GLN A 95 -0.60 -13.34 -16.60
N GLY A 96 -1.70 -13.62 -15.91
CA GLY A 96 -2.00 -14.92 -15.31
C GLY A 96 -1.44 -15.12 -13.90
N LEU A 97 -0.98 -14.05 -13.21
CA LEU A 97 -0.62 -14.18 -11.81
C LEU A 97 -1.87 -14.38 -10.96
N ASP A 98 -1.90 -15.49 -10.20
CA ASP A 98 -3.07 -15.94 -9.42
C ASP A 98 -3.20 -15.13 -8.10
N ILE A 99 -3.64 -13.88 -8.23
CA ILE A 99 -3.84 -12.93 -7.12
C ILE A 99 -5.25 -12.36 -7.11
N LYS A 100 -5.73 -11.98 -5.92
CA LYS A 100 -6.97 -11.23 -5.73
C LYS A 100 -6.70 -9.94 -4.98
N THR A 101 -7.39 -8.88 -5.37
CA THR A 101 -7.49 -7.66 -4.57
C THR A 101 -8.56 -7.87 -3.51
N ILE A 102 -8.20 -7.71 -2.24
CA ILE A 102 -9.11 -7.94 -1.10
C ILE A 102 -9.46 -6.66 -0.34
N LEU A 103 -8.65 -5.59 -0.51
CA LEU A 103 -8.82 -4.31 0.19
C LEU A 103 -8.08 -3.22 -0.56
N LEU A 104 -8.43 -1.95 -0.35
CA LEU A 104 -7.52 -0.84 -0.65
C LEU A 104 -6.47 -0.73 0.45
N ALA A 105 -5.29 -0.19 0.13
CA ALA A 105 -4.30 0.16 1.14
C ALA A 105 -4.50 1.59 1.66
N HIS A 106 -4.94 2.47 0.77
CA HIS A 106 -5.23 3.88 1.01
C HIS A 106 -5.88 4.49 -0.24
N ARG A 107 -6.25 5.78 -0.15
CA ARG A 107 -6.68 6.61 -1.29
C ARG A 107 -5.80 7.85 -1.40
N ASP A 108 -5.58 8.35 -2.63
CA ASP A 108 -4.75 9.51 -2.94
C ASP A 108 -3.27 9.29 -2.49
N GLY A 109 -2.54 10.32 -2.09
CA GLY A 109 -1.26 10.16 -1.38
C GLY A 109 -0.01 10.49 -2.17
N SER A 110 -0.13 10.96 -3.41
CA SER A 110 0.99 11.29 -4.27
C SER A 110 1.01 12.75 -4.71
N ALA A 111 2.12 13.17 -5.29
CA ALA A 111 2.28 14.52 -5.83
C ALA A 111 3.16 14.56 -7.08
N ILE A 112 2.85 15.47 -8.00
CA ILE A 112 3.82 15.94 -9.01
C ILE A 112 4.66 17.02 -8.35
N THR A 113 5.96 16.79 -8.28
CA THR A 113 6.94 17.69 -7.70
C THR A 113 7.90 18.16 -8.79
N VAL A 114 8.12 19.46 -8.89
CA VAL A 114 9.01 20.09 -9.88
C VAL A 114 10.24 20.66 -9.20
N LYS A 115 11.37 20.65 -9.88
CA LYS A 115 12.64 21.17 -9.36
C LYS A 115 12.54 22.67 -9.08
N THR A 116 12.99 23.07 -7.89
CA THR A 116 13.05 24.49 -7.49
C THR A 116 13.87 25.32 -8.49
N GLY A 117 13.42 26.53 -8.79
CA GLY A 117 14.10 27.46 -9.70
C GLY A 117 13.81 27.24 -11.18
N LEU A 118 12.99 26.26 -11.56
CA LEU A 118 12.53 26.10 -12.93
C LEU A 118 11.16 26.79 -13.10
N PRO A 119 10.90 27.42 -14.27
CA PRO A 119 9.63 28.07 -14.60
C PRO A 119 8.59 27.00 -15.02
N ILE A 120 8.20 26.14 -14.08
CA ILE A 120 7.20 25.08 -14.28
C ILE A 120 6.05 25.37 -13.33
N HIS A 121 4.91 25.81 -13.88
CA HIS A 121 3.72 26.25 -13.13
C HIS A 121 2.46 25.49 -13.56
N SER A 122 2.54 24.73 -14.66
CA SER A 122 1.42 23.99 -15.24
C SER A 122 1.88 22.67 -15.88
N GLY A 123 0.92 21.83 -16.28
CA GLY A 123 1.21 20.61 -17.05
C GLY A 123 1.86 20.93 -18.41
N ALA A 124 1.50 22.04 -19.06
CA ALA A 124 2.07 22.44 -20.34
C ALA A 124 3.59 22.71 -20.26
N ASP A 125 4.06 23.24 -19.13
CA ASP A 125 5.49 23.53 -18.92
C ASP A 125 6.35 22.26 -18.76
N LEU A 126 5.71 21.12 -18.58
CA LEU A 126 6.38 19.81 -18.51
C LEU A 126 6.77 19.28 -19.90
N LYS A 127 6.35 19.90 -21.00
CA LYS A 127 6.71 19.47 -22.36
C LYS A 127 8.22 19.40 -22.54
N GLY A 128 8.72 18.27 -23.03
CA GLY A 128 10.15 17.99 -23.24
C GLY A 128 10.95 17.70 -21.98
N LYS A 129 10.39 17.85 -20.76
CA LYS A 129 11.08 17.64 -19.50
C LYS A 129 11.30 16.16 -19.18
N ALA A 130 12.36 15.87 -18.44
CA ALA A 130 12.58 14.54 -17.87
C ALA A 130 11.84 14.40 -16.54
N ILE A 131 10.91 13.44 -16.49
CA ILE A 131 10.04 13.22 -15.34
C ILE A 131 10.30 11.83 -14.76
N GLY A 132 10.62 11.77 -13.46
CA GLY A 132 10.76 10.52 -12.72
C GLY A 132 9.38 9.90 -12.45
N ILE A 133 9.23 8.62 -12.79
CA ILE A 133 8.06 7.79 -12.48
C ILE A 133 8.50 6.52 -11.77
N PRO A 134 7.72 5.97 -10.81
CA PRO A 134 8.17 4.82 -10.03
C PRO A 134 8.10 3.49 -10.80
N ASN A 135 7.19 3.40 -11.77
CA ASN A 135 6.99 2.25 -12.66
C ASN A 135 6.20 2.69 -13.90
N ARG A 136 6.41 2.07 -15.06
CA ARG A 136 5.64 2.39 -16.27
C ARG A 136 4.15 2.08 -16.13
N LYS A 137 3.79 1.04 -15.37
CA LYS A 137 2.41 0.59 -15.11
C LYS A 137 1.91 1.06 -13.74
N ALA A 138 2.36 2.23 -13.29
CA ALA A 138 1.97 2.82 -12.02
C ALA A 138 0.71 3.67 -12.15
N THR A 139 -0.07 3.76 -11.08
CA THR A 139 -1.12 4.78 -10.90
C THR A 139 -0.58 6.17 -11.19
N HIS A 140 0.61 6.48 -10.68
CA HIS A 140 1.35 7.72 -10.95
C HIS A 140 1.51 8.03 -12.44
N THR A 141 1.80 7.01 -13.25
CA THR A 141 1.99 7.19 -14.71
C THR A 141 0.67 7.48 -15.40
N ALA A 142 -0.42 6.83 -14.96
CA ALA A 142 -1.77 7.10 -15.46
C ALA A 142 -2.23 8.52 -15.09
N LEU A 143 -2.06 8.90 -13.82
CA LEU A 143 -2.41 10.24 -13.32
C LEU A 143 -1.55 11.34 -13.97
N LEU A 144 -0.26 11.08 -14.18
CA LEU A 144 0.60 12.02 -14.92
C LEU A 144 0.06 12.22 -16.33
N ASN A 145 -0.27 11.15 -17.06
CA ASN A 145 -0.83 11.27 -18.41
C ASN A 145 -2.15 12.07 -18.42
N HIS A 146 -3.03 11.78 -17.46
CA HIS A 146 -4.31 12.47 -17.33
C HIS A 146 -4.09 14.00 -17.11
N TYR A 147 -3.23 14.36 -16.18
CA TYR A 147 -2.86 15.75 -15.89
C TYR A 147 -2.22 16.47 -17.11
N LEU A 148 -1.35 15.78 -17.86
CA LEU A 148 -0.75 16.30 -19.06
C LEU A 148 -1.78 16.54 -20.17
N MET A 149 -2.75 15.61 -20.33
CA MET A 149 -3.80 15.73 -21.33
C MET A 149 -4.72 16.94 -21.09
N ASP A 150 -5.03 17.27 -19.84
CA ASP A 150 -5.77 18.48 -19.48
C ASP A 150 -5.01 19.76 -19.87
N SER A 151 -3.70 19.65 -20.04
CA SER A 151 -2.82 20.73 -20.52
C SER A 151 -2.49 20.64 -22.01
N GLY A 152 -3.19 19.79 -22.77
CA GLY A 152 -3.03 19.62 -24.21
C GLY A 152 -1.77 18.87 -24.66
N ILE A 153 -1.08 18.18 -23.76
CA ILE A 153 0.08 17.33 -24.04
C ILE A 153 -0.12 15.92 -23.46
N SER A 154 0.79 14.99 -23.68
CA SER A 154 0.69 13.61 -23.24
C SER A 154 2.02 13.05 -22.74
N LEU A 155 2.04 11.79 -22.27
CA LEU A 155 3.27 11.09 -21.93
C LEU A 155 4.30 11.02 -23.06
N LYS A 156 3.87 11.13 -24.33
CA LYS A 156 4.76 11.12 -25.49
C LYS A 156 5.56 12.44 -25.62
N ASP A 157 5.04 13.50 -25.03
CA ASP A 157 5.64 14.84 -25.07
C ASP A 157 6.64 15.08 -23.93
N VAL A 158 6.83 14.10 -23.03
CA VAL A 158 7.77 14.17 -21.90
C VAL A 158 8.75 12.99 -21.91
N LYS A 159 9.86 13.12 -21.19
CA LYS A 159 10.88 12.05 -21.07
C LYS A 159 10.67 11.29 -19.76
N ALA A 160 9.70 10.37 -19.72
CA ALA A 160 9.41 9.56 -18.54
C ALA A 160 10.56 8.59 -18.21
N LYS A 161 11.19 8.73 -17.03
CA LYS A 161 12.29 7.91 -16.54
C LYS A 161 11.85 7.08 -15.34
N VAL A 162 11.99 5.76 -15.43
CA VAL A 162 11.70 4.87 -14.29
C VAL A 162 12.81 4.98 -13.25
N ILE A 163 12.44 5.44 -12.05
CA ILE A 163 13.37 5.65 -10.92
C ILE A 163 12.70 5.11 -9.66
N ALA A 164 13.44 4.32 -8.88
CA ALA A 164 12.95 3.85 -7.58
C ALA A 164 12.66 5.04 -6.65
N PRO A 165 11.54 5.04 -5.91
CA PRO A 165 11.13 6.17 -5.08
C PRO A 165 12.23 6.77 -4.19
N PRO A 166 13.07 6.00 -3.47
CA PRO A 166 14.14 6.55 -2.64
C PRO A 166 15.20 7.35 -3.41
N ASN A 167 15.30 7.15 -4.71
CA ASN A 167 16.32 7.78 -5.56
C ASN A 167 15.85 9.06 -6.30
N MET A 168 14.54 9.38 -6.25
CA MET A 168 13.97 10.47 -7.03
C MET A 168 14.49 11.86 -6.62
N ILE A 169 14.56 12.15 -5.33
CA ILE A 169 15.09 13.42 -4.81
C ILE A 169 16.56 13.60 -5.21
N LYS A 170 17.35 12.52 -5.10
CA LYS A 170 18.76 12.55 -5.55
C LYS A 170 18.88 12.79 -7.05
N ALA A 171 18.04 12.16 -7.86
CA ALA A 171 18.03 12.35 -9.31
C ALA A 171 17.66 13.80 -9.68
N MET A 172 16.69 14.40 -9.00
CA MET A 172 16.30 15.79 -9.17
C MET A 172 17.43 16.76 -8.76
N ARG A 173 18.06 16.53 -7.60
CA ARG A 173 19.20 17.32 -7.13
C ARG A 173 20.34 17.32 -8.15
N LEU A 174 20.64 16.19 -8.74
CA LEU A 174 21.69 16.00 -9.76
C LEU A 174 21.28 16.51 -11.16
N GLY A 175 20.09 17.11 -11.33
CA GLY A 175 19.62 17.59 -12.62
C GLY A 175 19.32 16.48 -13.65
N ARG A 176 19.13 15.23 -13.21
CA ARG A 176 18.80 14.11 -14.10
C ARG A 176 17.33 14.09 -14.49
N ILE A 177 16.49 14.73 -13.69
CA ILE A 177 15.06 14.94 -13.89
C ILE A 177 14.69 16.37 -13.44
N GLU A 178 13.70 16.95 -14.10
CA GLU A 178 13.15 18.26 -13.78
C GLU A 178 11.89 18.17 -12.91
N ALA A 179 11.21 17.00 -12.96
CA ALA A 179 10.05 16.70 -12.15
C ALA A 179 10.03 15.22 -11.76
N PHE A 180 9.19 14.88 -10.81
CA PHE A 180 8.78 13.50 -10.55
C PHE A 180 7.34 13.44 -10.08
N ILE A 181 6.70 12.28 -10.26
CA ILE A 181 5.44 11.93 -9.61
C ILE A 181 5.66 10.67 -8.79
N VAL A 182 5.32 10.71 -7.50
CA VAL A 182 5.55 9.60 -6.58
C VAL A 182 4.73 9.77 -5.29
N ALA A 183 4.50 8.66 -4.62
CA ALA A 183 3.93 8.58 -3.28
C ALA A 183 4.69 9.43 -2.24
N GLU A 184 3.98 9.90 -1.23
CA GLU A 184 4.62 10.54 -0.08
C GLU A 184 5.46 9.51 0.73
N PRO A 185 6.53 9.96 1.41
CA PRO A 185 6.86 11.33 1.81
C PRO A 185 7.82 12.09 0.87
N PHE A 186 8.05 11.63 -0.36
CA PHE A 186 9.12 12.18 -1.20
C PHE A 186 8.84 13.59 -1.72
N GLY A 187 7.57 13.92 -2.04
CA GLY A 187 7.17 15.27 -2.43
C GLY A 187 7.37 16.27 -1.27
N ALA A 188 6.81 15.95 -0.12
CA ALA A 188 6.95 16.77 1.09
C ALA A 188 8.41 16.91 1.54
N LYS A 189 9.22 15.84 1.38
CA LYS A 189 10.65 15.89 1.69
C LYS A 189 11.42 16.77 0.69
N ALA A 190 11.16 16.66 -0.60
CA ALA A 190 11.81 17.50 -1.61
C ALA A 190 11.52 18.99 -1.38
N GLN A 191 10.29 19.32 -1.01
CA GLN A 191 9.87 20.68 -0.67
C GLN A 191 10.57 21.18 0.59
N HIS A 192 10.63 20.35 1.64
CA HIS A 192 11.34 20.72 2.86
C HIS A 192 12.83 20.97 2.64
N ASP A 193 13.48 20.14 1.82
CA ASP A 193 14.90 20.23 1.52
C ASP A 193 15.21 21.36 0.51
N GLY A 194 14.20 22.12 0.06
CA GLY A 194 14.36 23.22 -0.93
C GLY A 194 14.73 22.74 -2.34
N ILE A 195 14.58 21.46 -2.63
CA ILE A 195 15.01 20.83 -3.90
C ILE A 195 13.88 20.87 -4.93
N GLY A 196 12.64 20.79 -4.47
CA GLY A 196 11.45 20.78 -5.33
C GLY A 196 10.26 21.45 -4.69
N ASN A 197 9.32 21.88 -5.54
CA ASN A 197 8.03 22.42 -5.14
C ASN A 197 6.92 21.47 -5.62
N ILE A 198 5.90 21.25 -4.83
CA ILE A 198 4.72 20.51 -5.26
C ILE A 198 3.97 21.35 -6.29
N LEU A 199 3.83 20.81 -7.50
CA LEU A 199 3.05 21.42 -8.58
C LEU A 199 1.56 21.15 -8.38
N VAL A 200 1.22 19.89 -8.11
CA VAL A 200 -0.15 19.44 -7.88
C VAL A 200 -0.15 18.16 -7.03
N LEU A 201 -1.12 18.04 -6.14
CA LEU A 201 -1.41 16.78 -5.43
C LEU A 201 -2.28 15.90 -6.33
N THR A 202 -2.07 14.58 -6.29
CA THR A 202 -2.85 13.66 -7.14
C THR A 202 -4.34 13.65 -6.81
N LYS A 203 -4.72 13.95 -5.56
CA LYS A 203 -6.12 14.16 -5.16
C LYS A 203 -6.80 15.34 -5.90
N ASP A 204 -6.03 16.29 -6.37
CA ASP A 204 -6.53 17.47 -7.12
C ASP A 204 -6.56 17.20 -8.64
N ILE A 205 -5.98 16.07 -9.09
CA ILE A 205 -6.10 15.54 -10.46
C ILE A 205 -7.36 14.68 -10.56
N ILE A 206 -7.47 13.66 -9.71
CA ILE A 206 -8.66 12.81 -9.52
C ILE A 206 -8.86 12.64 -8.03
N ASN A 207 -9.93 13.22 -7.52
CA ASN A 207 -10.20 13.19 -6.08
C ASN A 207 -10.59 11.77 -5.63
N HIS A 208 -10.03 11.37 -4.49
CA HIS A 208 -10.38 10.11 -3.82
C HIS A 208 -10.08 8.86 -4.65
N HIS A 209 -9.06 8.93 -5.50
CA HIS A 209 -8.68 7.83 -6.40
C HIS A 209 -8.05 6.65 -5.66
N VAL A 210 -8.21 5.46 -6.25
CA VAL A 210 -7.49 4.25 -5.83
C VAL A 210 -6.03 4.37 -6.25
N GLU A 211 -5.11 4.19 -5.32
CA GLU A 211 -3.68 4.18 -5.63
C GLU A 211 -3.05 2.82 -5.35
N CYS A 212 -2.75 2.49 -4.08
CA CYS A 212 -2.30 1.15 -3.72
C CYS A 212 -3.44 0.30 -3.17
N ILE A 213 -3.34 -1.00 -3.43
CA ILE A 213 -4.29 -2.03 -3.04
C ILE A 213 -3.57 -3.16 -2.33
N VAL A 214 -4.31 -3.95 -1.57
CA VAL A 214 -3.83 -5.17 -0.93
C VAL A 214 -4.17 -6.34 -1.84
N VAL A 215 -3.14 -7.00 -2.38
CA VAL A 215 -3.32 -8.25 -3.14
C VAL A 215 -2.80 -9.43 -2.35
N VAL A 216 -3.48 -10.57 -2.48
CA VAL A 216 -3.09 -11.85 -1.87
C VAL A 216 -3.12 -12.94 -2.93
N ASN A 217 -2.19 -13.89 -2.86
CA ASN A 217 -2.21 -15.09 -3.69
C ASN A 217 -3.50 -15.88 -3.43
N GLN A 218 -4.22 -16.25 -4.49
CA GLN A 218 -5.53 -16.89 -4.38
C GLN A 218 -5.47 -18.26 -3.68
N LYS A 219 -4.35 -18.98 -3.81
CA LYS A 219 -4.14 -20.24 -3.09
C LYS A 219 -4.09 -20.02 -1.58
N VAL A 220 -3.46 -18.92 -1.13
CA VAL A 220 -3.42 -18.55 0.30
C VAL A 220 -4.81 -18.22 0.81
N ILE A 221 -5.59 -17.43 0.07
CA ILE A 221 -6.98 -17.12 0.39
C ILE A 221 -7.82 -18.40 0.56
N LYS A 222 -7.76 -19.31 -0.42
CA LYS A 222 -8.54 -20.55 -0.42
C LYS A 222 -8.23 -21.47 0.79
N ASN A 223 -6.97 -21.49 1.20
CA ASN A 223 -6.53 -22.41 2.27
C ASN A 223 -6.61 -21.79 3.68
N HIS A 224 -6.67 -20.45 3.78
CA HIS A 224 -6.56 -19.73 5.04
C HIS A 224 -7.50 -18.50 5.10
N ASN A 225 -8.76 -18.69 4.68
CA ASN A 225 -9.74 -17.60 4.56
C ASN A 225 -9.88 -16.81 5.87
N ASP A 226 -10.05 -17.52 7.01
CA ASP A 226 -10.27 -16.88 8.31
C ASP A 226 -9.03 -16.07 8.77
N ALA A 227 -7.83 -16.57 8.49
CA ALA A 227 -6.58 -15.85 8.78
C ALA A 227 -6.45 -14.57 7.94
N ILE A 228 -6.90 -14.59 6.68
CA ILE A 228 -6.95 -13.41 5.81
C ILE A 228 -8.03 -12.44 6.28
N GLN A 229 -9.19 -12.91 6.73
CA GLN A 229 -10.24 -12.06 7.31
C GLN A 229 -9.73 -11.35 8.57
N GLU A 230 -9.08 -12.07 9.49
CA GLU A 230 -8.47 -11.48 10.68
C GLU A 230 -7.49 -10.36 10.34
N TRP A 231 -6.67 -10.55 9.30
CA TRP A 231 -5.75 -9.51 8.84
C TRP A 231 -6.47 -8.33 8.21
N VAL A 232 -7.49 -8.54 7.39
CA VAL A 232 -8.31 -7.47 6.80
C VAL A 232 -8.97 -6.61 7.88
N ASP A 233 -9.54 -7.22 8.92
CA ASP A 233 -10.13 -6.50 10.05
C ASP A 233 -9.09 -5.60 10.74
N SER A 234 -7.88 -6.12 10.95
CA SER A 234 -6.77 -5.34 11.50
C SER A 234 -6.33 -4.19 10.58
N LEU A 235 -6.30 -4.39 9.26
CA LEU A 235 -5.98 -3.31 8.30
C LEU A 235 -7.04 -2.20 8.33
N ILE A 236 -8.32 -2.54 8.43
CA ILE A 236 -9.41 -1.55 8.51
C ILE A 236 -9.31 -0.75 9.82
N ARG A 237 -9.11 -1.41 10.97
CA ARG A 237 -8.84 -0.73 12.25
C ARG A 237 -7.64 0.20 12.17
N ALA A 238 -6.54 -0.28 11.58
CA ALA A 238 -5.33 0.51 11.40
C ALA A 238 -5.58 1.75 10.55
N GLY A 239 -6.33 1.63 9.46
CA GLY A 239 -6.69 2.76 8.58
C GLY A 239 -7.47 3.83 9.33
N LYS A 240 -8.52 3.47 10.05
CA LYS A 240 -9.30 4.39 10.89
C LYS A 240 -8.45 5.04 11.97
N TRP A 241 -7.58 4.27 12.62
CA TRP A 241 -6.69 4.79 13.65
C TRP A 241 -5.67 5.79 13.09
N ILE A 242 -5.14 5.57 11.87
CA ILE A 242 -4.23 6.50 11.20
C ILE A 242 -4.95 7.83 10.93
N ASP A 243 -6.14 7.83 10.34
CA ASP A 243 -6.88 9.05 10.04
C ASP A 243 -7.30 9.78 11.32
N LYS A 244 -7.65 9.06 12.38
CA LYS A 244 -7.91 9.64 13.70
C LYS A 244 -6.65 10.32 14.28
N ASP A 245 -5.49 9.67 14.23
CA ASP A 245 -4.23 10.26 14.72
C ASP A 245 -3.82 11.51 13.92
N LYS A 246 -4.09 11.53 12.60
CA LYS A 246 -3.88 12.70 11.75
C LYS A 246 -4.68 13.90 12.24
N LEU A 247 -5.94 13.70 12.62
CA LEU A 247 -6.84 14.77 13.08
C LEU A 247 -6.54 15.21 14.52
N GLU A 248 -6.36 14.25 15.42
CA GLU A 248 -6.29 14.52 16.86
C GLU A 248 -4.87 14.84 17.34
N ASN A 249 -3.85 14.25 16.73
CA ASN A 249 -2.46 14.32 17.23
C ASN A 249 -1.47 14.81 16.17
N GLY A 250 -1.93 15.29 15.01
CA GLY A 250 -1.07 15.74 13.93
C GLY A 250 -0.11 14.66 13.44
N SER A 251 -0.56 13.40 13.36
CA SER A 251 0.21 12.23 12.90
C SER A 251 1.42 11.83 13.76
N LYS A 252 1.52 12.34 14.99
CA LYS A 252 2.71 12.07 15.85
C LYS A 252 2.81 10.61 16.26
N LYS A 253 1.68 9.96 16.57
CA LYS A 253 1.67 8.55 16.99
C LYS A 253 2.01 7.63 15.83
N VAL A 254 1.41 7.87 14.63
CA VAL A 254 1.75 7.13 13.40
C VAL A 254 3.24 7.26 13.09
N ALA A 255 3.79 8.47 13.13
CA ALA A 255 5.20 8.71 12.86
C ALA A 255 6.11 7.98 13.85
N SER A 256 5.80 8.03 15.14
CA SER A 256 6.56 7.33 16.19
C SER A 256 6.56 5.82 16.03
N ILE A 257 5.41 5.22 15.65
CA ILE A 257 5.28 3.78 15.43
C ILE A 257 6.10 3.31 14.22
N THR A 258 6.07 4.08 13.13
CA THR A 258 6.58 3.62 11.83
C THR A 258 8.02 4.00 11.55
N SER A 259 8.46 5.17 12.03
CA SER A 259 9.85 5.60 11.92
C SER A 259 10.78 4.68 12.70
N LYS A 260 12.00 4.49 12.20
CA LYS A 260 13.05 3.64 12.79
C LYS A 260 12.75 2.14 12.74
N THR A 261 11.50 1.71 12.84
CA THR A 261 11.14 0.27 12.83
C THR A 261 10.91 -0.25 11.42
N TYR A 262 10.16 0.50 10.60
CA TYR A 262 9.73 0.05 9.28
C TYR A 262 10.22 0.95 8.16
N TYR A 263 10.50 2.23 8.45
CA TYR A 263 10.91 3.21 7.46
C TYR A 263 12.30 3.79 7.74
N PRO A 264 13.05 4.11 6.68
CA PRO A 264 14.27 4.90 6.79
C PRO A 264 13.98 6.42 6.91
N HIS A 265 12.71 6.79 7.17
CA HIS A 265 12.28 8.18 7.29
C HIS A 265 12.22 8.63 8.75
N SER A 266 12.57 9.90 9.02
CA SER A 266 12.37 10.50 10.33
C SER A 266 10.90 10.76 10.62
N GLU A 267 10.51 10.83 11.90
CA GLU A 267 9.16 11.19 12.33
C GLU A 267 8.68 12.49 11.68
N ALA A 268 9.54 13.52 11.66
CA ALA A 268 9.24 14.81 11.03
C ALA A 268 8.92 14.66 9.52
N THR A 269 9.58 13.74 8.82
CA THR A 269 9.32 13.46 7.39
C THR A 269 7.96 12.79 7.20
N VAL A 270 7.62 11.81 8.05
CA VAL A 270 6.32 11.13 8.04
C VAL A 270 5.20 12.14 8.34
N ILE A 271 5.34 12.93 9.41
CA ILE A 271 4.36 13.97 9.78
C ILE A 271 4.12 14.95 8.61
N ARG A 272 5.19 15.42 7.97
CA ARG A 272 5.08 16.35 6.83
C ARG A 272 4.31 15.75 5.67
N GLY A 273 4.62 14.49 5.32
CA GLY A 273 3.93 13.78 4.24
C GLY A 273 2.45 13.50 4.54
N LEU A 274 2.02 13.50 5.82
CA LEU A 274 0.63 13.26 6.21
C LEU A 274 -0.16 14.55 6.48
N GLN A 275 0.50 15.68 6.79
CA GLN A 275 -0.15 16.88 7.33
C GLN A 275 -0.20 18.10 6.39
N ASN A 276 0.51 18.11 5.26
CA ASN A 276 0.59 19.28 4.40
C ASN A 276 0.02 19.06 2.99
N PRO A 277 -1.30 19.12 2.79
CA PRO A 277 -2.39 19.24 3.76
C PRO A 277 -2.74 17.88 4.42
N SER A 278 -3.49 17.86 5.52
CA SER A 278 -3.87 16.64 6.24
C SER A 278 -4.78 15.68 5.45
N ASN A 279 -5.48 16.20 4.44
CA ASN A 279 -6.35 15.43 3.55
C ASN A 279 -5.67 14.96 2.26
N ARG A 280 -4.33 15.00 2.19
CA ARG A 280 -3.60 14.59 0.96
C ARG A 280 -3.58 13.08 0.73
N ILE A 281 -3.81 12.30 1.77
CA ILE A 281 -3.90 10.85 1.76
C ILE A 281 -4.92 10.41 2.82
N SER A 282 -5.77 9.44 2.52
CA SER A 282 -6.76 8.90 3.45
C SER A 282 -6.67 7.38 3.56
N PHE A 283 -6.97 6.87 4.77
CA PHE A 283 -6.80 5.47 5.13
C PHE A 283 -8.07 4.83 5.70
N SER A 284 -9.15 5.57 5.94
CA SER A 284 -10.37 5.03 6.56
C SER A 284 -11.32 4.37 5.57
N ASP A 285 -11.34 4.82 4.29
CA ASP A 285 -12.16 4.19 3.25
C ASP A 285 -11.33 3.22 2.41
N LEU A 286 -11.29 1.98 2.87
CA LEU A 286 -10.51 0.89 2.25
C LEU A 286 -11.38 -0.07 1.42
N ASN A 287 -12.67 0.23 1.22
CA ASN A 287 -13.58 -0.59 0.42
C ASN A 287 -13.11 -0.67 -1.04
N PRO A 288 -12.86 -1.87 -1.60
CA PRO A 288 -12.40 -2.03 -2.98
C PRO A 288 -13.59 -2.01 -3.97
N LYS A 289 -14.31 -0.88 -4.05
CA LYS A 289 -15.46 -0.72 -4.94
C LYS A 289 -15.05 -0.80 -6.41
N ARG A 290 -15.78 -1.56 -7.20
CA ARG A 290 -15.50 -1.77 -8.64
C ARG A 290 -15.51 -0.48 -9.44
N GLU A 291 -16.38 0.47 -9.10
CA GLU A 291 -16.49 1.77 -9.76
C GLU A 291 -15.20 2.58 -9.66
N ASP A 292 -14.55 2.54 -8.51
CA ASP A 292 -13.27 3.23 -8.28
C ASP A 292 -12.16 2.62 -9.15
N PHE A 293 -12.16 1.28 -9.29
CA PHE A 293 -11.23 0.59 -10.18
C PHE A 293 -11.52 0.84 -11.66
N GLN A 294 -12.79 1.03 -12.05
CA GLN A 294 -13.14 1.41 -13.42
C GLN A 294 -12.50 2.74 -13.80
N THR A 295 -12.53 3.73 -12.90
CA THR A 295 -11.93 5.04 -13.12
C THR A 295 -10.42 4.94 -13.35
N ILE A 296 -9.69 4.28 -12.43
CA ILE A 296 -8.24 4.16 -12.57
C ILE A 296 -7.83 3.27 -13.75
N MET A 297 -8.62 2.24 -14.06
CA MET A 297 -8.42 1.39 -15.24
C MET A 297 -8.60 2.19 -16.54
N ALA A 298 -9.63 3.05 -16.62
CA ALA A 298 -9.90 3.85 -17.81
C ALA A 298 -8.74 4.79 -18.15
N ILE A 299 -8.25 5.57 -17.16
CA ILE A 299 -7.10 6.47 -17.39
C ILE A 299 -5.80 5.70 -17.66
N SER A 300 -5.67 4.47 -17.12
CA SER A 300 -4.51 3.61 -17.37
C SER A 300 -4.51 3.04 -18.80
N ILE A 301 -5.69 2.67 -19.32
CA ILE A 301 -5.87 2.26 -20.72
C ILE A 301 -5.61 3.45 -21.64
N GLN A 302 -6.15 4.63 -21.32
CA GLN A 302 -5.92 5.87 -22.07
C GLN A 302 -4.43 6.23 -22.14
N ALA A 303 -3.70 6.00 -21.05
CA ALA A 303 -2.24 6.18 -21.02
C ALA A 303 -1.47 5.08 -21.78
N GLY A 304 -2.13 4.02 -22.25
CA GLY A 304 -1.52 2.90 -22.95
C GLY A 304 -0.64 2.02 -22.06
N ILE A 305 -0.89 1.99 -20.75
CA ILE A 305 -0.02 1.28 -19.79
C ILE A 305 -0.56 -0.08 -19.36
N ILE A 306 -1.87 -0.31 -19.48
CA ILE A 306 -2.51 -1.62 -19.24
C ILE A 306 -3.61 -1.89 -20.29
N ASN A 307 -4.02 -3.15 -20.40
CA ASN A 307 -5.22 -3.57 -21.11
C ASN A 307 -6.41 -3.65 -20.13
N LYS A 308 -7.64 -3.78 -20.69
CA LYS A 308 -8.86 -3.99 -19.90
C LYS A 308 -8.73 -5.25 -19.04
N VAL A 309 -9.20 -5.17 -17.80
CA VAL A 309 -9.16 -6.24 -16.81
C VAL A 309 -10.60 -6.65 -16.46
N ASN A 310 -10.82 -7.94 -16.25
CA ASN A 310 -12.05 -8.42 -15.65
C ASN A 310 -12.03 -8.13 -14.14
N LEU A 311 -12.67 -7.04 -13.73
CA LEU A 311 -12.70 -6.59 -12.34
C LEU A 311 -13.49 -7.55 -11.43
N GLU A 312 -14.51 -8.23 -11.94
CA GLU A 312 -15.24 -9.26 -11.18
C GLU A 312 -14.35 -10.43 -10.78
N ALA A 313 -13.43 -10.80 -11.69
CA ALA A 313 -12.47 -11.86 -11.41
C ALA A 313 -11.26 -11.38 -10.60
N PHE A 314 -10.94 -10.09 -10.62
CA PHE A 314 -9.77 -9.51 -9.96
C PHE A 314 -10.02 -9.09 -8.51
N ILE A 315 -11.25 -8.61 -8.19
CA ILE A 315 -11.61 -8.07 -6.88
C ILE A 315 -12.42 -9.10 -6.10
N ASP A 316 -12.08 -9.28 -4.85
CA ASP A 316 -12.84 -10.02 -3.85
C ASP A 316 -13.14 -9.07 -2.68
N ASP A 317 -14.28 -8.40 -2.75
CA ASP A 317 -14.73 -7.44 -1.74
C ASP A 317 -15.42 -8.12 -0.55
N SER A 318 -15.59 -9.45 -0.58
CA SER A 318 -16.26 -10.20 0.49
C SER A 318 -15.58 -10.01 1.85
N PHE A 319 -14.27 -9.91 1.89
CA PHE A 319 -13.52 -9.64 3.13
C PHE A 319 -13.87 -8.30 3.76
N TYR A 320 -14.03 -7.25 2.95
CA TYR A 320 -14.51 -5.96 3.46
C TYR A 320 -15.96 -6.05 3.91
N GLN A 321 -16.83 -6.72 3.13
CA GLN A 321 -18.25 -6.85 3.45
C GLN A 321 -18.50 -7.67 4.73
N ASN A 322 -17.67 -8.66 5.00
CA ASN A 322 -17.76 -9.51 6.19
C ASN A 322 -17.14 -8.86 7.44
N SER A 323 -16.35 -7.81 7.28
CA SER A 323 -15.67 -7.17 8.41
C SER A 323 -16.65 -6.45 9.34
N SER A 324 -16.48 -6.68 10.65
CA SER A 324 -17.16 -5.91 11.70
C SER A 324 -16.54 -4.52 11.91
N GLU A 325 -15.41 -4.25 11.28
CA GLU A 325 -14.63 -3.02 11.42
C GLU A 325 -14.90 -1.97 10.33
N LYS A 326 -15.82 -2.23 9.39
CA LYS A 326 -16.18 -1.31 8.30
C LYS A 326 -16.97 -0.09 8.75
#